data_0e86a5bf8da76cd426afa60a599eb4b1
#
_entry.id   0e86a5bf8da76cd426afa60a599eb4b1
#
_cell.length_a   1.000
_cell.length_b   1.000
_cell.length_c   1.000
_cell.angle_alpha   90.00
_cell.angle_beta   90.00
_cell.angle_gamma   90.00
#
_symmetry.space_group_name_H-M   'P 1'
#
loop_
_entity.id
_entity.type
_entity.pdbx_description
1 polymer ?
#
loop_
_entity_poly.entity_id
_entity_poly.type
_entity_poly.pdbx_seq_one_letter_code
_entity_poly.pdbx_strand_id
1 'polypeptide(L)'
;MPDIDIDFADRTRALAVLKHVDACLDDTYKKHNTGVYCTSIPYNPITGISTLNYKEAEDRGYFKIDFLNVSVYDGVRNKEHLKKLLETEPLWDLLLEDDFVNNLFHVNGHGSILRQMKPTSIEQLAAVLAMIRPAKRYLIGKDWTTVMTEVWMKPENEDYYFKKAHAIAYAHVIVVQMNLICEQLANLTD
;
A
#
# COMPACT_ATOMS: atom_id res chain seq x y z
N MET A 1 13.49 -6.40 -11.70
CA MET A 1 13.75 -6.90 -10.32
C MET A 1 12.48 -6.81 -9.49
N PRO A 2 12.33 -7.54 -8.37
CA PRO A 2 11.21 -7.29 -7.47
C PRO A 2 11.36 -5.89 -6.85
N ASP A 3 10.29 -5.09 -6.87
CA ASP A 3 10.23 -3.84 -6.12
C ASP A 3 10.25 -4.18 -4.63
N ILE A 4 11.06 -3.46 -3.85
CA ILE A 4 11.01 -3.53 -2.38
C ILE A 4 10.42 -2.23 -1.89
N ASP A 5 9.27 -2.36 -1.24
CA ASP A 5 8.58 -1.28 -0.58
C ASP A 5 8.79 -1.42 0.93
N ILE A 6 9.12 -0.32 1.59
CA ILE A 6 9.23 -0.24 3.04
C ILE A 6 8.28 0.85 3.52
N ASP A 7 7.31 0.46 4.34
CA ASP A 7 6.33 1.37 4.91
C ASP A 7 6.89 2.05 6.17
N PHE A 8 6.68 3.36 6.24
CA PHE A 8 7.00 4.18 7.40
C PHE A 8 5.80 5.03 7.78
N ALA A 9 5.61 5.29 9.06
CA ALA A 9 4.70 6.34 9.52
C ALA A 9 5.13 7.71 8.94
N ASP A 10 6.43 8.03 9.03
CA ASP A 10 7.05 9.19 8.42
C ASP A 10 8.40 8.81 7.80
N ARG A 11 8.44 8.70 6.47
CA ARG A 11 9.67 8.37 5.72
C ARG A 11 10.77 9.41 5.90
N THR A 12 10.42 10.67 6.18
CA THR A 12 11.40 11.75 6.34
C THR A 12 12.34 11.48 7.51
N ARG A 13 11.78 10.94 8.61
CA ARG A 13 12.58 10.54 9.78
C ARG A 13 13.55 9.41 9.45
N ALA A 14 13.11 8.41 8.69
CA ALA A 14 13.96 7.30 8.26
C ALA A 14 15.09 7.81 7.34
N LEU A 15 14.76 8.65 6.35
CA LEU A 15 15.73 9.19 5.40
C LEU A 15 16.72 10.17 6.04
N ALA A 16 16.35 10.84 7.14
CA ALA A 16 17.26 11.74 7.86
C ALA A 16 18.46 11.03 8.49
N VAL A 17 18.33 9.73 8.82
CA VAL A 17 19.40 8.93 9.43
C VAL A 17 20.09 7.97 8.46
N LEU A 18 19.59 7.84 7.23
CA LEU A 18 20.13 6.96 6.21
C LEU A 18 20.89 7.74 5.14
N LYS A 19 22.12 7.31 4.85
CA LYS A 19 22.84 7.81 3.67
C LYS A 19 22.15 7.25 2.42
N HIS A 20 21.59 8.11 1.61
CA HIS A 20 20.86 7.74 0.41
C HIS A 20 21.04 8.75 -0.73
N VAL A 21 20.68 8.34 -1.92
CA VAL A 21 20.54 9.18 -3.11
C VAL A 21 19.09 9.03 -3.59
N ASP A 22 18.42 10.15 -3.84
CA ASP A 22 17.05 10.11 -4.38
C ASP A 22 17.06 9.52 -5.80
N ALA A 23 16.07 8.66 -6.09
CA ALA A 23 15.92 8.12 -7.43
C ALA A 23 15.41 9.20 -8.40
N CYS A 24 15.84 9.12 -9.64
CA CYS A 24 15.38 9.95 -10.74
C CYS A 24 14.20 9.28 -11.45
N LEU A 25 13.11 10.02 -11.64
CA LEU A 25 11.87 9.49 -12.24
C LEU A 25 12.03 9.31 -13.76
N ASP A 26 12.59 10.31 -14.44
CA ASP A 26 12.65 10.39 -15.90
C ASP A 26 13.85 11.25 -16.36
N ASP A 27 13.99 11.42 -17.66
CA ASP A 27 15.10 12.14 -18.27
C ASP A 27 15.06 13.67 -18.02
N THR A 28 14.02 14.18 -17.37
CA THR A 28 13.95 15.58 -16.90
C THR A 28 14.60 15.78 -15.54
N TYR A 29 15.23 14.74 -14.98
CA TYR A 29 15.86 14.73 -13.65
C TYR A 29 14.88 15.05 -12.50
N LYS A 30 13.62 14.73 -12.70
CA LYS A 30 12.61 14.85 -11.65
C LYS A 30 12.81 13.80 -10.57
N LYS A 31 12.77 14.21 -9.31
CA LYS A 31 12.85 13.30 -8.16
C LYS A 31 11.69 12.29 -8.20
N HIS A 32 12.02 11.01 -8.01
CA HIS A 32 11.03 9.95 -7.80
C HIS A 32 10.32 10.15 -6.44
N ASN A 33 9.01 9.91 -6.39
CA ASN A 33 8.22 10.21 -5.19
C ASN A 33 8.63 9.39 -3.96
N THR A 34 9.05 8.14 -4.16
CA THR A 34 9.30 7.17 -3.08
C THR A 34 10.68 6.55 -3.12
N GLY A 35 11.25 6.43 -4.33
CA GLY A 35 12.46 5.66 -4.59
C GLY A 35 13.73 6.33 -4.12
N VAL A 36 14.59 5.53 -3.47
CA VAL A 36 15.94 5.92 -3.08
C VAL A 36 16.93 4.78 -3.33
N TYR A 37 18.21 5.14 -3.40
CA TYR A 37 19.33 4.20 -3.45
C TYR A 37 20.14 4.33 -2.17
N CYS A 38 20.28 3.25 -1.42
CA CYS A 38 21.15 3.17 -0.24
C CYS A 38 22.56 2.69 -0.59
N THR A 39 22.80 2.34 -1.85
CA THR A 39 24.11 1.99 -2.41
C THR A 39 24.68 3.17 -3.21
N SER A 40 25.99 3.13 -3.48
CA SER A 40 26.63 4.17 -4.28
C SER A 40 26.12 4.15 -5.71
N ILE A 41 25.60 5.27 -6.21
CA ILE A 41 25.10 5.49 -7.55
C ILE A 41 25.55 6.88 -8.01
N PRO A 42 25.80 7.11 -9.32
CA PRO A 42 26.07 8.46 -9.83
C PRO A 42 24.90 9.41 -9.52
N TYR A 43 25.21 10.58 -8.97
CA TYR A 43 24.22 11.57 -8.60
C TYR A 43 24.71 13.00 -8.80
N ASN A 44 23.78 13.93 -8.90
CA ASN A 44 24.08 15.36 -8.90
C ASN A 44 24.27 15.84 -7.45
N PRO A 45 25.45 16.33 -7.06
CA PRO A 45 25.73 16.73 -5.68
C PRO A 45 24.94 17.97 -5.20
N ILE A 46 24.39 18.75 -6.15
CA ILE A 46 23.59 19.95 -5.82
C ILE A 46 22.15 19.53 -5.47
N THR A 47 21.58 18.59 -6.24
CA THR A 47 20.17 18.17 -6.06
C THR A 47 20.02 16.93 -5.19
N GLY A 48 21.07 16.12 -5.02
CA GLY A 48 21.02 14.84 -4.33
C GLY A 48 20.30 13.73 -5.14
N ILE A 49 19.93 13.99 -6.41
CA ILE A 49 19.16 13.07 -7.26
C ILE A 49 20.13 12.29 -8.15
N SER A 50 19.84 10.99 -8.38
CA SER A 50 20.58 10.16 -9.33
C SER A 50 20.60 10.80 -10.72
N THR A 51 21.75 10.70 -11.41
CA THR A 51 21.88 11.14 -12.81
C THR A 51 21.37 10.09 -13.80
N LEU A 52 21.02 8.91 -13.32
CA LEU A 52 20.35 7.85 -14.09
C LEU A 52 18.87 7.85 -13.73
N ASN A 53 17.96 7.80 -14.72
CA ASN A 53 16.56 7.52 -14.43
C ASN A 53 16.43 6.10 -13.84
N TYR A 54 15.31 5.82 -13.14
CA TYR A 54 15.20 4.57 -12.36
C TYR A 54 15.22 3.31 -13.25
N LYS A 55 14.77 3.38 -14.51
CA LYS A 55 14.80 2.25 -15.46
C LYS A 55 16.23 1.95 -15.90
N GLU A 56 16.96 3.00 -16.31
CA GLU A 56 18.37 2.88 -16.69
C GLU A 56 19.23 2.41 -15.50
N ALA A 57 18.94 2.88 -14.30
CA ALA A 57 19.60 2.41 -13.10
C ALA A 57 19.35 0.91 -12.84
N GLU A 58 18.13 0.44 -13.02
CA GLU A 58 17.76 -0.98 -12.91
C GLU A 58 18.49 -1.83 -13.96
N ASP A 59 18.52 -1.39 -15.21
CA ASP A 59 19.23 -2.07 -16.31
C ASP A 59 20.73 -2.20 -16.01
N ARG A 60 21.31 -1.27 -15.28
CA ARG A 60 22.70 -1.29 -14.82
C ARG A 60 22.92 -2.04 -13.51
N GLY A 61 21.87 -2.65 -12.95
CA GLY A 61 21.95 -3.47 -11.75
C GLY A 61 21.88 -2.69 -10.43
N TYR A 62 21.53 -1.41 -10.45
CA TYR A 62 21.27 -0.66 -9.23
C TYR A 62 19.93 -1.05 -8.63
N PHE A 63 19.89 -1.12 -7.31
CA PHE A 63 18.72 -1.57 -6.58
C PHE A 63 18.01 -0.39 -5.89
N LYS A 64 16.80 -0.07 -6.38
CA LYS A 64 15.93 0.96 -5.83
C LYS A 64 15.06 0.40 -4.70
N ILE A 65 14.94 1.15 -3.61
CA ILE A 65 14.02 0.86 -2.52
C ILE A 65 12.98 1.98 -2.49
N ASP A 66 11.70 1.63 -2.44
CA ASP A 66 10.61 2.58 -2.28
C ASP A 66 10.25 2.75 -0.81
N PHE A 67 10.43 3.97 -0.29
CA PHE A 67 10.07 4.35 1.07
C PHE A 67 8.71 5.04 1.03
N LEU A 68 7.69 4.36 1.56
CA LEU A 68 6.31 4.80 1.52
C LEU A 68 5.91 5.48 2.84
N ASN A 69 5.15 6.57 2.74
CA ASN A 69 4.46 7.14 3.90
C ASN A 69 3.12 6.44 4.08
N VAL A 70 2.95 5.77 5.21
CA VAL A 70 1.70 5.12 5.61
C VAL A 70 1.30 5.70 6.97
N SER A 71 0.59 6.84 6.94
CA SER A 71 0.21 7.60 8.14
C SER A 71 -0.67 6.82 9.13
N VAL A 72 -1.26 5.70 8.69
CA VAL A 72 -1.97 4.78 9.60
C VAL A 72 -1.07 4.35 10.77
N TYR A 73 0.21 4.17 10.53
CA TYR A 73 1.15 3.76 11.57
C TYR A 73 1.48 4.84 12.61
N ASP A 74 1.10 6.11 12.40
CA ASP A 74 1.25 7.16 13.41
C ASP A 74 0.45 6.86 14.69
N GLY A 75 -0.67 6.12 14.57
CA GLY A 75 -1.46 5.65 15.70
C GLY A 75 -0.89 4.43 16.42
N VAL A 76 0.14 3.80 15.90
CA VAL A 76 0.74 2.58 16.48
C VAL A 76 1.80 2.96 17.50
N ARG A 77 1.60 2.56 18.75
CA ARG A 77 2.46 2.97 19.89
C ARG A 77 3.82 2.25 19.91
N ASN A 78 3.83 0.95 19.58
CA ASN A 78 5.03 0.11 19.61
C ASN A 78 4.76 -1.22 18.86
N LYS A 79 5.76 -2.10 18.84
CA LYS A 79 5.70 -3.39 18.14
C LYS A 79 4.63 -4.33 18.69
N GLU A 80 4.49 -4.37 20.01
CA GLU A 80 3.50 -5.21 20.70
C GLU A 80 2.07 -4.74 20.37
N HIS A 81 1.87 -3.42 20.31
CA HIS A 81 0.61 -2.83 19.89
C HIS A 81 0.29 -3.17 18.43
N LEU A 82 1.25 -3.04 17.51
CA LEU A 82 1.07 -3.43 16.12
C LEU A 82 0.69 -4.91 16.00
N LYS A 83 1.38 -5.79 16.74
CA LYS A 83 1.07 -7.20 16.76
C LYS A 83 -0.36 -7.46 17.21
N LYS A 84 -0.80 -6.83 18.30
CA LYS A 84 -2.19 -6.92 18.78
C LYS A 84 -3.18 -6.48 17.70
N LEU A 85 -2.95 -5.34 17.04
CA LEU A 85 -3.83 -4.82 16.00
C LEU A 85 -3.91 -5.76 14.77
N LEU A 86 -2.80 -6.42 14.42
CA LEU A 86 -2.77 -7.39 13.31
C LEU A 86 -3.47 -8.71 13.67
N GLU A 87 -3.41 -9.14 14.94
CA GLU A 87 -4.01 -10.39 15.42
C GLU A 87 -5.48 -10.23 15.85
N THR A 88 -5.95 -9.00 16.04
CA THR A 88 -7.33 -8.72 16.39
C THR A 88 -8.21 -8.84 15.15
N GLU A 89 -9.22 -9.70 15.21
CA GLU A 89 -10.23 -9.82 14.16
C GLU A 89 -11.01 -8.50 14.03
N PRO A 90 -11.02 -7.86 12.87
CA PRO A 90 -11.73 -6.60 12.70
C PRO A 90 -13.25 -6.80 12.65
N LEU A 91 -13.99 -5.76 12.96
CA LEU A 91 -15.43 -5.73 12.77
C LEU A 91 -15.74 -5.51 11.28
N TRP A 92 -15.80 -6.60 10.50
CA TRP A 92 -15.97 -6.56 9.05
C TRP A 92 -17.21 -5.79 8.59
N ASP A 93 -18.29 -5.79 9.39
CA ASP A 93 -19.54 -5.08 9.08
C ASP A 93 -19.33 -3.55 8.99
N LEU A 94 -18.30 -2.99 9.62
CA LEU A 94 -17.94 -1.57 9.49
C LEU A 94 -17.54 -1.19 8.05
N LEU A 95 -17.12 -2.15 7.24
CA LEU A 95 -16.86 -1.93 5.82
C LEU A 95 -18.14 -1.70 4.99
N LEU A 96 -19.31 -1.87 5.58
CA LEU A 96 -20.60 -1.58 4.94
C LEU A 96 -21.08 -0.15 5.21
N GLU A 97 -20.43 0.57 6.14
CA GLU A 97 -20.77 1.93 6.56
C GLU A 97 -19.92 2.95 5.81
N ASP A 98 -20.54 3.80 4.98
CA ASP A 98 -19.83 4.77 4.14
C ASP A 98 -18.97 5.74 4.94
N ASP A 99 -19.49 6.25 6.06
CA ASP A 99 -18.76 7.21 6.91
C ASP A 99 -17.49 6.58 7.49
N PHE A 100 -17.52 5.31 7.83
CA PHE A 100 -16.35 4.56 8.30
C PHE A 100 -15.36 4.33 7.15
N VAL A 101 -15.84 3.82 6.01
CA VAL A 101 -15.03 3.49 4.82
C VAL A 101 -14.31 4.71 4.27
N ASN A 102 -14.94 5.89 4.29
CA ASN A 102 -14.34 7.12 3.78
C ASN A 102 -13.11 7.58 4.58
N ASN A 103 -12.91 7.06 5.80
CA ASN A 103 -11.71 7.31 6.60
C ASN A 103 -10.63 6.25 6.41
N LEU A 104 -10.91 5.18 5.65
CA LEU A 104 -9.96 4.08 5.49
C LEU A 104 -9.02 4.27 4.29
N PHE A 105 -7.80 3.84 4.48
CA PHE A 105 -6.75 3.84 3.48
C PHE A 105 -7.14 3.01 2.25
N HIS A 106 -6.89 3.52 1.05
CA HIS A 106 -7.12 2.87 -0.25
C HIS A 106 -8.55 2.47 -0.63
N VAL A 107 -9.50 2.43 0.30
CA VAL A 107 -10.90 2.08 0.04
C VAL A 107 -11.87 3.26 0.16
N ASN A 108 -11.37 4.43 0.57
CA ASN A 108 -12.16 5.66 0.60
C ASN A 108 -12.79 5.95 -0.78
N GLY A 109 -14.08 6.28 -0.78
CA GLY A 109 -14.86 6.49 -2.00
C GLY A 109 -15.29 5.19 -2.73
N HIS A 110 -15.00 4.02 -2.16
CA HIS A 110 -15.36 2.71 -2.75
C HIS A 110 -16.35 1.91 -1.90
N GLY A 111 -17.09 2.55 -1.00
CA GLY A 111 -18.07 1.90 -0.13
C GLY A 111 -19.12 1.07 -0.88
N SER A 112 -19.53 1.51 -2.07
CA SER A 112 -20.48 0.74 -2.90
C SER A 112 -19.95 -0.65 -3.29
N ILE A 113 -18.66 -0.76 -3.58
CA ILE A 113 -18.01 -2.04 -3.92
C ILE A 113 -17.93 -2.92 -2.67
N LEU A 114 -17.55 -2.35 -1.53
CA LEU A 114 -17.48 -3.07 -0.25
C LEU A 114 -18.84 -3.61 0.18
N ARG A 115 -19.92 -2.81 0.06
CA ARG A 115 -21.29 -3.27 0.33
C ARG A 115 -21.75 -4.38 -0.61
N GLN A 116 -21.34 -4.33 -1.88
CA GLN A 116 -21.70 -5.36 -2.85
C GLN A 116 -20.93 -6.67 -2.61
N MET A 117 -19.63 -6.56 -2.31
CA MET A 117 -18.76 -7.72 -2.16
C MET A 117 -18.72 -8.30 -0.76
N LYS A 118 -18.94 -7.48 0.28
CA LYS A 118 -18.99 -7.90 1.70
C LYS A 118 -17.79 -8.76 2.11
N PRO A 119 -16.56 -8.26 2.02
CA PRO A 119 -15.39 -9.04 2.40
C PRO A 119 -15.39 -9.31 3.91
N THR A 120 -15.06 -10.55 4.29
CA THR A 120 -14.98 -11.04 5.67
C THR A 120 -13.64 -11.69 5.98
N SER A 121 -12.63 -11.45 5.16
CA SER A 121 -11.26 -11.90 5.40
C SER A 121 -10.26 -10.95 4.74
N ILE A 122 -9.00 -11.03 5.16
CA ILE A 122 -7.90 -10.26 4.59
C ILE A 122 -7.75 -10.57 3.09
N GLU A 123 -7.86 -11.83 2.70
CA GLU A 123 -7.75 -12.25 1.30
C GLU A 123 -8.87 -11.65 0.46
N GLN A 124 -10.11 -11.64 0.97
CA GLN A 124 -11.24 -11.02 0.29
C GLN A 124 -11.09 -9.50 0.21
N LEU A 125 -10.64 -8.84 1.27
CA LEU A 125 -10.37 -7.41 1.25
C LEU A 125 -9.25 -7.07 0.26
N ALA A 126 -8.20 -7.87 0.19
CA ALA A 126 -7.13 -7.73 -0.80
C ALA A 126 -7.66 -7.90 -2.23
N ALA A 127 -8.57 -8.86 -2.45
CA ALA A 127 -9.23 -9.02 -3.74
C ALA A 127 -10.09 -7.80 -4.11
N VAL A 128 -10.80 -7.19 -3.16
CA VAL A 128 -11.52 -5.92 -3.38
C VAL A 128 -10.56 -4.83 -3.81
N LEU A 129 -9.40 -4.68 -3.15
CA LEU A 129 -8.39 -3.71 -3.54
C LEU A 129 -7.90 -3.90 -4.99
N ALA A 130 -7.78 -5.15 -5.43
CA ALA A 130 -7.42 -5.45 -6.82
C ALA A 130 -8.57 -5.14 -7.78
N MET A 131 -9.84 -5.41 -7.40
CA MET A 131 -11.02 -5.14 -8.22
C MET A 131 -11.33 -3.64 -8.39
N ILE A 132 -10.90 -2.78 -7.48
CA ILE A 132 -11.00 -1.33 -7.63
C ILE A 132 -10.18 -0.86 -8.85
N ARG A 133 -9.15 -1.59 -9.25
CA ARG A 133 -8.30 -1.27 -10.42
C ARG A 133 -8.97 -1.65 -11.74
N PRO A 134 -8.73 -0.88 -12.83
CA PRO A 134 -9.42 -1.08 -14.11
C PRO A 134 -9.37 -2.51 -14.63
N ALA A 135 -8.18 -3.15 -14.59
CA ALA A 135 -7.96 -4.49 -15.14
C ALA A 135 -8.82 -5.60 -14.51
N LYS A 136 -9.33 -5.41 -13.28
CA LYS A 136 -10.10 -6.43 -12.55
C LYS A 136 -11.51 -5.99 -12.16
N ARG A 137 -11.92 -4.81 -12.60
CA ARG A 137 -13.25 -4.24 -12.27
C ARG A 137 -14.42 -5.10 -12.73
N TYR A 138 -14.26 -5.91 -13.77
CA TYR A 138 -15.27 -6.82 -14.30
C TYR A 138 -15.66 -7.95 -13.33
N LEU A 139 -14.86 -8.17 -12.27
CA LEU A 139 -15.12 -9.16 -11.23
C LEU A 139 -16.09 -8.65 -10.15
N ILE A 140 -16.38 -7.36 -10.10
CA ILE A 140 -17.29 -6.79 -9.10
C ILE A 140 -18.67 -7.39 -9.26
N GLY A 141 -19.22 -7.96 -8.18
CA GLY A 141 -20.51 -8.63 -8.17
C GLY A 141 -20.50 -10.11 -8.59
N LYS A 142 -19.33 -10.66 -8.91
CA LYS A 142 -19.14 -12.11 -9.07
C LYS A 142 -19.07 -12.79 -7.71
N ASP A 143 -19.36 -14.09 -7.68
CA ASP A 143 -19.17 -14.90 -6.49
C ASP A 143 -17.68 -15.01 -6.08
N TRP A 144 -17.43 -15.25 -4.80
CA TRP A 144 -16.07 -15.28 -4.27
C TRP A 144 -15.20 -16.39 -4.86
N THR A 145 -15.76 -17.52 -5.28
CA THR A 145 -15.01 -18.60 -5.93
C THR A 145 -14.41 -18.12 -7.25
N THR A 146 -15.23 -17.49 -8.08
CA THR A 146 -14.81 -16.88 -9.34
C THR A 146 -13.78 -15.77 -9.10
N VAL A 147 -14.06 -14.85 -8.17
CA VAL A 147 -13.15 -13.75 -7.85
C VAL A 147 -11.79 -14.26 -7.43
N MET A 148 -11.71 -15.18 -6.46
CA MET A 148 -10.43 -15.67 -5.94
C MET A 148 -9.62 -16.47 -6.97
N THR A 149 -10.28 -17.04 -7.97
CA THR A 149 -9.62 -17.71 -9.09
C THR A 149 -8.99 -16.73 -10.07
N GLU A 150 -9.71 -15.65 -10.42
CA GLU A 150 -9.35 -14.79 -11.55
C GLU A 150 -8.64 -13.48 -11.15
N VAL A 151 -8.84 -13.00 -9.92
CA VAL A 151 -8.37 -11.67 -9.52
C VAL A 151 -6.85 -11.53 -9.61
N TRP A 152 -6.11 -12.60 -9.36
CA TRP A 152 -4.64 -12.61 -9.37
C TRP A 152 -4.02 -13.01 -10.71
N MET A 153 -4.82 -13.40 -11.68
CA MET A 153 -4.31 -13.72 -13.01
C MET A 153 -3.79 -12.46 -13.70
N LYS A 154 -2.64 -12.57 -14.40
CA LYS A 154 -2.13 -11.46 -15.21
C LYS A 154 -3.14 -11.15 -16.33
N PRO A 155 -3.55 -9.87 -16.51
CA PRO A 155 -4.42 -9.51 -17.63
C PRO A 155 -3.70 -9.70 -18.97
N GLU A 156 -4.46 -10.07 -20.01
CA GLU A 156 -3.91 -10.32 -21.36
C GLU A 156 -3.46 -9.03 -22.07
N ASN A 157 -4.07 -7.89 -21.72
CA ASN A 157 -3.94 -6.60 -22.38
C ASN A 157 -2.91 -5.67 -21.74
N GLU A 158 -1.97 -6.17 -20.95
CA GLU A 158 -0.95 -5.38 -20.23
C GLU A 158 -1.49 -4.25 -19.33
N ASP A 159 -2.81 -4.20 -19.09
CA ASP A 159 -3.39 -3.22 -18.18
C ASP A 159 -2.79 -3.36 -16.77
N TYR A 160 -2.66 -2.22 -16.10
CA TYR A 160 -2.20 -2.21 -14.72
C TYR A 160 -3.13 -3.02 -13.81
N TYR A 161 -2.56 -4.01 -13.15
CA TYR A 161 -3.25 -4.82 -12.14
C TYR A 161 -2.46 -4.83 -10.82
N PHE A 162 -3.19 -5.00 -9.74
CA PHE A 162 -2.59 -4.99 -8.41
C PHE A 162 -2.04 -6.37 -8.06
N LYS A 163 -0.74 -6.48 -7.82
CA LYS A 163 -0.09 -7.76 -7.47
C LYS A 163 -0.60 -8.26 -6.12
N LYS A 164 -0.80 -9.57 -5.98
CA LYS A 164 -1.35 -10.20 -4.77
C LYS A 164 -0.59 -9.81 -3.51
N ALA A 165 0.74 -9.84 -3.52
CA ALA A 165 1.56 -9.50 -2.36
C ALA A 165 1.31 -8.07 -1.85
N HIS A 166 1.25 -7.08 -2.76
CA HIS A 166 0.91 -5.70 -2.42
C HIS A 166 -0.52 -5.57 -1.88
N ALA A 167 -1.48 -6.23 -2.54
CA ALA A 167 -2.87 -6.18 -2.11
C ALA A 167 -3.08 -6.75 -0.70
N ILE A 168 -2.41 -7.86 -0.37
CA ILE A 168 -2.44 -8.46 0.97
C ILE A 168 -1.80 -7.52 2.00
N ALA A 169 -0.65 -6.93 1.68
CA ALA A 169 0.01 -5.97 2.58
C ALA A 169 -0.90 -4.77 2.88
N TYR A 170 -1.52 -4.18 1.87
CA TYR A 170 -2.47 -3.07 2.08
C TYR A 170 -3.76 -3.48 2.79
N ALA A 171 -4.26 -4.70 2.59
CA ALA A 171 -5.39 -5.22 3.37
C ALA A 171 -5.05 -5.30 4.86
N HIS A 172 -3.84 -5.72 5.22
CA HIS A 172 -3.37 -5.67 6.61
C HIS A 172 -3.29 -4.24 7.16
N VAL A 173 -2.82 -3.27 6.37
CA VAL A 173 -2.81 -1.85 6.79
C VAL A 173 -4.23 -1.36 7.08
N ILE A 174 -5.21 -1.73 6.24
CA ILE A 174 -6.62 -1.37 6.46
C ILE A 174 -7.14 -2.00 7.75
N VAL A 175 -6.85 -3.28 8.00
CA VAL A 175 -7.25 -3.96 9.24
C VAL A 175 -6.64 -3.28 10.48
N VAL A 176 -5.36 -2.93 10.42
CA VAL A 176 -4.71 -2.14 11.49
C VAL A 176 -5.45 -0.82 11.71
N GLN A 177 -5.80 -0.11 10.64
CA GLN A 177 -6.55 1.14 10.75
C GLN A 177 -7.94 0.96 11.32
N MET A 178 -8.69 -0.07 10.89
CA MET A 178 -10.00 -0.40 11.44
C MET A 178 -9.91 -0.62 12.95
N ASN A 179 -8.96 -1.45 13.39
CA ASN A 179 -8.78 -1.77 14.81
C ASN A 179 -8.29 -0.56 15.62
N LEU A 180 -7.45 0.32 15.05
CA LEU A 180 -7.06 1.59 15.68
C LEU A 180 -8.25 2.52 15.90
N ILE A 181 -9.13 2.67 14.90
CA ILE A 181 -10.33 3.51 15.01
C ILE A 181 -11.24 2.94 16.09
N CYS A 182 -11.49 1.63 16.12
CA CYS A 182 -12.29 0.98 17.14
C CYS A 182 -11.70 1.17 18.56
N GLU A 183 -10.38 1.03 18.71
CA GLU A 183 -9.69 1.28 19.99
C GLU A 183 -9.84 2.74 20.45
N GLN A 184 -9.72 3.70 19.53
CA GLN A 184 -9.88 5.12 19.84
C GLN A 184 -11.32 5.45 20.26
N LEU A 185 -12.32 4.89 19.57
CA LEU A 185 -13.73 5.10 19.93
C LEU A 185 -14.07 4.49 21.30
N ALA A 186 -13.55 3.30 21.61
CA ALA A 186 -13.74 2.69 22.92
C ALA A 186 -13.17 3.56 24.05
N ASN A 187 -11.99 4.16 23.86
CA ASN A 187 -11.37 5.04 24.85
C ASN A 187 -12.08 6.39 25.04
N LEU A 188 -12.99 6.79 24.13
CA LEU A 188 -13.80 8.01 24.26
C LEU A 188 -15.09 7.77 25.04
N THR A 189 -15.46 6.50 25.24
CA THR A 189 -16.71 6.11 25.94
C THR A 189 -16.50 5.68 27.39
N ASP A 190 -15.24 5.54 27.80
CA ASP A 190 -14.81 5.31 29.19
C ASP A 190 -14.45 6.64 29.88
#